data_ed062af2527809877c6a003896010f8a
#
_entry.id   ed062af2527809877c6a003896010f8a
#
_cell.length_a   1.000
_cell.length_b   1.000
_cell.length_c   1.000
_cell.angle_alpha   90.00
_cell.angle_beta   90.00
_cell.angle_gamma   90.00
#
_symmetry.space_group_name_H-M   'P 1'
#
loop_
_entity.id
_entity.type
_entity.pdbx_description
1 polymer ?
#
loop_
_entity_poly.entity_id
_entity_poly.type
_entity_poly.pdbx_seq_one_letter_code
_entity_poly.pdbx_strand_id
1 'polypeptide(L)'
;MMRESVQAEVQMNFLVSEELSFRIPVELRYETDDPYAVRMTFHLPGDTPVTWAFSRDLLVGGVAGPTGDGDVHIGPTGPGRRADLGIRLQVGQERAFFLVGSAPVVAFLDRTDRLVPLGDEQKYGDCEGDLDSALSDILAEAEENAG
;
A
#
# COMPACT_ATOMS: atom_id res chain seq x y z
N MET A 1 -3.10 14.28 -19.99
CA MET A 1 -3.73 13.43 -18.99
C MET A 1 -3.26 13.81 -17.61
N MET A 2 -4.18 13.99 -16.70
CA MET A 2 -3.79 14.45 -15.39
C MET A 2 -3.61 13.29 -14.46
N ARG A 3 -2.53 13.33 -13.70
CA ARG A 3 -2.31 12.37 -12.65
C ARG A 3 -2.94 12.91 -11.37
N GLU A 4 -3.66 12.05 -10.69
CA GLU A 4 -4.27 12.41 -9.42
C GLU A 4 -3.73 11.50 -8.34
N SER A 5 -3.78 11.97 -7.13
CA SER A 5 -3.26 11.21 -6.01
C SER A 5 -4.09 11.45 -4.76
N VAL A 6 -3.98 10.50 -3.83
CA VAL A 6 -4.55 10.59 -2.50
C VAL A 6 -3.41 10.46 -1.53
N GLN A 7 -3.33 11.36 -0.57
CA GLN A 7 -2.31 11.32 0.46
C GLN A 7 -2.95 11.46 1.82
N ALA A 8 -2.37 10.81 2.79
CA ALA A 8 -2.82 10.92 4.17
C ALA A 8 -1.63 10.68 5.08
N GLU A 9 -1.65 11.30 6.23
CA GLU A 9 -0.64 11.03 7.25
C GLU A 9 -1.33 10.37 8.41
N VAL A 10 -0.78 9.27 8.89
CA VAL A 10 -1.31 8.55 10.04
C VAL A 10 -0.19 8.40 11.06
N GLN A 11 -0.58 8.24 12.31
CA GLN A 11 0.39 7.97 13.36
C GLN A 11 0.38 6.49 13.63
N MET A 12 1.57 5.88 13.64
CA MET A 12 1.72 4.47 13.93
C MET A 12 2.63 4.31 15.13
N ASN A 13 2.45 3.22 15.84
CA ASN A 13 3.37 2.83 16.89
C ASN A 13 4.33 1.82 16.33
N PHE A 14 5.60 2.16 16.35
CA PHE A 14 6.67 1.27 15.93
C PHE A 14 7.11 0.49 17.17
N LEU A 15 6.91 -0.81 17.16
CA LEU A 15 7.19 -1.66 18.32
C LEU A 15 8.60 -2.18 18.21
N VAL A 16 9.46 -1.69 19.09
CA VAL A 16 10.85 -2.14 19.13
C VAL A 16 10.96 -3.39 20.01
N SER A 17 10.19 -3.43 21.09
CA SER A 17 10.13 -4.59 21.96
C SER A 17 8.78 -4.57 22.66
N GLU A 18 8.54 -5.53 23.54
CA GLU A 18 7.28 -5.56 24.27
C GLU A 18 7.08 -4.35 25.14
N GLU A 19 8.17 -3.72 25.53
CA GLU A 19 8.09 -2.61 26.47
C GLU A 19 8.42 -1.27 25.84
N LEU A 20 8.88 -1.25 24.60
CA LEU A 20 9.36 -0.01 24.01
C LEU A 20 8.73 0.17 22.64
N SER A 21 8.02 1.26 22.48
CA SER A 21 7.46 1.61 21.19
C SER A 21 7.63 3.11 20.99
N PHE A 22 7.66 3.49 19.72
CA PHE A 22 7.75 4.89 19.33
C PHE A 22 6.57 5.23 18.46
N ARG A 23 6.01 6.42 18.66
CA ARG A 23 4.98 6.91 17.78
C ARG A 23 5.65 7.65 16.66
N ILE A 24 5.36 7.24 15.43
CA ILE A 24 5.99 7.83 14.26
C ILE A 24 4.94 8.24 13.25
N PRO A 25 5.20 9.32 12.49
CA PRO A 25 4.31 9.68 11.39
C PRO A 25 4.61 8.81 10.18
N VAL A 26 3.55 8.38 9.50
CA VAL A 26 3.67 7.55 8.30
C VAL A 26 2.80 8.19 7.24
N GLU A 27 3.36 8.42 6.08
CA GLU A 27 2.63 8.99 4.97
C GLU A 27 2.13 7.89 4.06
N LEU A 28 0.84 7.93 3.74
CA LEU A 28 0.24 7.00 2.80
C LEU A 28 -0.01 7.76 1.51
N ARG A 29 0.34 7.14 0.40
CA ARG A 29 0.18 7.77 -0.91
C ARG A 29 -0.32 6.76 -1.93
N TYR A 30 -1.25 7.21 -2.76
CA TYR A 30 -1.80 6.41 -3.84
C TYR A 30 -1.95 7.31 -5.06
N GLU A 31 -1.51 6.83 -6.22
CA GLU A 31 -1.51 7.62 -7.46
C GLU A 31 -2.20 6.87 -8.58
N THR A 32 -2.92 7.61 -9.42
CA THR A 32 -3.66 6.99 -10.52
C THR A 32 -2.75 6.38 -11.57
N ASP A 33 -1.52 6.87 -11.71
CA ASP A 33 -0.62 6.28 -12.69
C ASP A 33 0.07 5.02 -12.16
N ASP A 34 -0.20 4.63 -10.92
CA ASP A 34 0.27 3.37 -10.38
C ASP A 34 -0.84 2.80 -9.50
N PRO A 35 -1.96 2.41 -10.11
CA PRO A 35 -3.20 2.17 -9.36
C PRO A 35 -3.22 0.88 -8.55
N TYR A 36 -2.24 0.01 -8.74
CA TYR A 36 -2.18 -1.22 -7.97
C TYR A 36 -1.44 -1.04 -6.65
N ALA A 37 -0.65 0.00 -6.51
CA ALA A 37 0.26 0.14 -5.39
C ALA A 37 -0.13 1.23 -4.42
N VAL A 38 0.14 0.98 -3.15
CA VAL A 38 0.10 1.99 -2.10
C VAL A 38 1.52 2.15 -1.59
N ARG A 39 1.93 3.38 -1.33
CA ARG A 39 3.24 3.65 -0.77
C ARG A 39 3.10 4.16 0.64
N MET A 40 3.88 3.59 1.53
CA MET A 40 3.97 4.03 2.92
C MET A 40 5.37 4.52 3.18
N THR A 41 5.49 5.76 3.63
CA THR A 41 6.77 6.34 3.96
C THR A 41 6.83 6.51 5.47
N PHE A 42 7.78 5.82 6.09
CA PHE A 42 7.95 5.80 7.54
C PHE A 42 9.02 6.79 7.91
N HIS A 43 8.68 7.75 8.78
CA HIS A 43 9.62 8.78 9.22
C HIS A 43 10.17 8.37 10.59
N LEU A 44 11.24 7.60 10.56
CA LEU A 44 11.85 7.09 11.78
C LEU A 44 12.75 8.15 12.40
N PRO A 45 12.77 8.25 13.73
CA PRO A 45 13.60 9.26 14.38
C PRO A 45 15.08 9.06 14.05
N GLY A 46 15.72 10.13 13.63
CA GLY A 46 17.16 10.08 13.39
C GLY A 46 17.59 9.39 12.12
N ASP A 47 16.64 8.92 11.30
CA ASP A 47 16.98 8.18 10.09
C ASP A 47 16.35 8.81 8.88
N THR A 48 16.86 8.42 7.72
CA THR A 48 16.26 8.78 6.46
C THR A 48 14.90 8.08 6.33
N PRO A 49 13.88 8.75 5.81
CA PRO A 49 12.59 8.10 5.63
C PRO A 49 12.70 6.88 4.74
N VAL A 50 11.92 5.86 5.07
CA VAL A 50 11.91 4.59 4.36
C VAL A 50 10.55 4.41 3.72
N THR A 51 10.51 4.11 2.43
CA THR A 51 9.26 3.93 1.71
C THR A 51 9.10 2.48 1.30
N TRP A 52 7.95 1.93 1.60
CA TRP A 52 7.54 0.60 1.15
C TRP A 52 6.38 0.74 0.19
N ALA A 53 6.43 -0.01 -0.90
CA ALA A 53 5.32 -0.07 -1.85
C ALA A 53 4.79 -1.49 -1.85
N PHE A 54 3.46 -1.60 -1.78
CA PHE A 54 2.82 -2.91 -1.84
C PHE A 54 1.44 -2.74 -2.45
N SER A 55 0.76 -3.85 -2.73
CA SER A 55 -0.48 -3.76 -3.47
C SER A 55 -1.59 -3.14 -2.62
N ARG A 56 -2.45 -2.38 -3.28
CA ARG A 56 -3.64 -1.85 -2.60
C ARG A 56 -4.52 -2.98 -2.10
N ASP A 57 -4.60 -4.07 -2.87
CA ASP A 57 -5.40 -5.22 -2.46
C ASP A 57 -4.90 -5.84 -1.17
N LEU A 58 -3.59 -5.82 -0.96
CA LEU A 58 -3.04 -6.35 0.27
C LEU A 58 -3.52 -5.53 1.48
N LEU A 59 -3.55 -4.21 1.33
CA LEU A 59 -4.00 -3.36 2.43
C LEU A 59 -5.50 -3.51 2.66
N VAL A 60 -6.28 -3.57 1.58
CA VAL A 60 -7.72 -3.78 1.70
C VAL A 60 -7.99 -5.11 2.39
N GLY A 61 -7.30 -6.17 1.98
CA GLY A 61 -7.48 -7.48 2.60
C GLY A 61 -7.05 -7.47 4.05
N GLY A 62 -5.98 -6.72 4.36
CA GLY A 62 -5.47 -6.66 5.72
C GLY A 62 -6.43 -6.01 6.70
N VAL A 63 -7.27 -5.10 6.23
CA VAL A 63 -8.30 -4.51 7.08
C VAL A 63 -9.34 -5.57 7.46
N ALA A 64 -9.64 -6.49 6.55
CA ALA A 64 -10.67 -7.50 6.78
C ALA A 64 -10.14 -8.74 7.48
N GLY A 65 -8.87 -9.06 7.32
CA GLY A 65 -8.28 -10.26 7.92
C GLY A 65 -6.80 -10.32 7.63
N PRO A 66 -6.12 -11.34 8.13
CA PRO A 66 -4.68 -11.44 7.89
C PRO A 66 -4.38 -11.62 6.41
N THR A 67 -3.44 -10.84 5.90
CA THR A 67 -2.95 -10.97 4.53
C THR A 67 -1.43 -10.88 4.55
N GLY A 68 -0.81 -11.40 3.51
CA GLY A 68 0.63 -11.34 3.39
C GLY A 68 1.06 -11.51 1.97
N ASP A 69 2.15 -10.83 1.61
CA ASP A 69 2.74 -10.96 0.29
C ASP A 69 4.24 -10.71 0.48
N GLY A 70 5.01 -11.79 0.42
CA GLY A 70 6.44 -11.68 0.59
C GLY A 70 6.82 -11.14 1.95
N ASP A 71 7.42 -9.97 1.96
CA ASP A 71 7.97 -9.38 3.17
C ASP A 71 6.97 -8.51 3.93
N VAL A 72 5.74 -8.43 3.47
CA VAL A 72 4.74 -7.55 4.07
C VAL A 72 3.57 -8.40 4.55
N HIS A 73 3.20 -8.24 5.83
CA HIS A 73 2.03 -8.91 6.40
C HIS A 73 1.20 -7.87 7.13
N ILE A 74 -0.11 -7.87 6.86
CA ILE A 74 -1.04 -6.90 7.43
C ILE A 74 -2.25 -7.64 7.93
N GLY A 75 -2.73 -7.30 9.10
CA GLY A 75 -3.95 -7.91 9.60
C GLY A 75 -4.42 -7.25 10.88
N PRO A 76 -5.68 -7.54 11.26
CA PRO A 76 -6.20 -7.04 12.53
C PRO A 76 -5.44 -7.67 13.70
N THR A 77 -5.27 -6.89 14.76
CA THR A 77 -4.56 -7.38 15.93
C THR A 77 -5.49 -7.93 17.00
N GLY A 78 -6.80 -7.80 16.78
CA GLY A 78 -7.76 -8.32 17.73
C GLY A 78 -9.14 -8.36 17.10
N PRO A 79 -10.14 -8.86 17.84
CA PRO A 79 -11.49 -8.95 17.32
C PRO A 79 -12.19 -7.60 17.35
N GLY A 80 -13.19 -7.46 16.49
CA GLY A 80 -14.07 -6.31 16.55
C GLY A 80 -13.66 -5.19 15.63
N ARG A 81 -14.54 -4.21 15.54
CA ARG A 81 -14.35 -3.12 14.59
C ARG A 81 -13.32 -2.11 14.99
N ARG A 82 -12.92 -2.12 16.27
CA ARG A 82 -11.96 -1.18 16.76
C ARG A 82 -10.57 -1.77 16.86
N ALA A 83 -10.38 -2.94 16.28
CA ALA A 83 -9.07 -3.54 16.31
C ALA A 83 -8.10 -2.67 15.53
N ASP A 84 -6.89 -2.58 16.05
CA ASP A 84 -5.82 -1.94 15.32
C ASP A 84 -5.34 -2.87 14.22
N LEU A 85 -4.64 -2.29 13.25
CA LEU A 85 -3.97 -3.08 12.23
C LEU A 85 -2.52 -3.26 12.61
N GLY A 86 -2.05 -4.48 12.48
CA GLY A 86 -0.63 -4.77 12.63
C GLY A 86 0.00 -4.88 11.26
N ILE A 87 1.14 -4.23 11.09
CA ILE A 87 1.89 -4.27 9.84
C ILE A 87 3.27 -4.80 10.17
N ARG A 88 3.63 -5.92 9.57
CA ARG A 88 4.94 -6.52 9.77
C ARG A 88 5.72 -6.45 8.48
N LEU A 89 6.91 -5.87 8.55
CA LEU A 89 7.81 -5.77 7.42
C LEU A 89 9.05 -6.57 7.72
N GLN A 90 9.49 -7.36 6.74
CA GLN A 90 10.68 -8.19 6.87
C GLN A 90 11.77 -7.61 6.00
N VAL A 91 12.92 -7.30 6.60
CA VAL A 91 14.06 -6.77 5.86
C VAL A 91 15.24 -7.65 6.19
N GLY A 92 15.59 -8.55 5.26
CA GLY A 92 16.64 -9.52 5.53
C GLY A 92 16.23 -10.42 6.68
N GLN A 93 17.00 -10.39 7.75
CA GLN A 93 16.69 -11.18 8.93
C GLN A 93 16.01 -10.37 10.00
N GLU A 94 15.75 -9.10 9.73
CA GLU A 94 15.14 -8.23 10.71
C GLU A 94 13.68 -8.02 10.39
N ARG A 95 12.90 -7.79 11.43
CA ARG A 95 11.48 -7.53 11.29
C ARG A 95 11.14 -6.24 11.97
N ALA A 96 10.26 -5.48 11.35
CA ALA A 96 9.71 -4.28 11.96
C ALA A 96 8.22 -4.48 12.10
N PHE A 97 7.67 -4.10 13.23
CA PHE A 97 6.24 -4.28 13.51
C PHE A 97 5.63 -2.96 13.91
N PHE A 98 4.51 -2.63 13.28
CA PHE A 98 3.84 -1.36 13.48
C PHE A 98 2.37 -1.61 13.80
N LEU A 99 1.82 -0.76 14.66
CA LEU A 99 0.39 -0.76 14.95
C LEU A 99 -0.20 0.58 14.54
N VAL A 100 -1.36 0.52 13.89
CA VAL A 100 -2.06 1.71 13.47
C VAL A 100 -3.55 1.49 13.64
N GLY A 101 -4.29 2.54 13.99
CA GLY A 101 -5.73 2.44 14.07
C GLY A 101 -6.32 2.12 12.71
N SER A 102 -7.34 1.27 12.66
CA SER A 102 -7.92 0.87 11.39
C SER A 102 -8.71 2.01 10.74
N ALA A 103 -9.32 2.89 11.53
CA ALA A 103 -10.20 3.92 10.98
C ALA A 103 -9.50 4.85 10.00
N PRO A 104 -8.32 5.40 10.30
CA PRO A 104 -7.67 6.27 9.32
C PRO A 104 -7.21 5.53 8.07
N VAL A 105 -6.87 4.24 8.20
CA VAL A 105 -6.49 3.46 7.04
C VAL A 105 -7.71 3.21 6.14
N VAL A 106 -8.83 2.88 6.75
CA VAL A 106 -10.07 2.67 6.00
C VAL A 106 -10.47 3.97 5.29
N ALA A 107 -10.35 5.11 5.98
CA ALA A 107 -10.68 6.39 5.36
C ALA A 107 -9.79 6.66 4.15
N PHE A 108 -8.51 6.35 4.26
CA PHE A 108 -7.60 6.51 3.13
C PHE A 108 -8.01 5.59 1.97
N LEU A 109 -8.30 4.33 2.27
CA LEU A 109 -8.70 3.39 1.23
C LEU A 109 -10.00 3.80 0.55
N ASP A 110 -10.94 4.34 1.31
CA ASP A 110 -12.17 4.85 0.70
C ASP A 110 -11.88 5.97 -0.30
N ARG A 111 -10.94 6.83 0.02
CA ARG A 111 -10.56 7.89 -0.90
C ARG A 111 -9.90 7.34 -2.16
N THR A 112 -9.07 6.31 -2.01
CA THR A 112 -8.46 5.68 -3.19
C THR A 112 -9.52 4.99 -4.04
N ASP A 113 -10.54 4.41 -3.42
CA ASP A 113 -11.61 3.73 -4.13
C ASP A 113 -12.45 4.74 -4.94
N ARG A 114 -12.64 5.94 -4.42
CA ARG A 114 -13.34 6.97 -5.18
C ARG A 114 -12.53 7.45 -6.36
N LEU A 115 -11.22 7.45 -6.23
CA LEU A 115 -10.35 7.89 -7.32
C LEU A 115 -10.21 6.81 -8.39
N VAL A 116 -9.97 5.57 -7.95
CA VAL A 116 -9.86 4.40 -8.83
C VAL A 116 -10.63 3.29 -8.16
N PRO A 117 -11.85 2.99 -8.59
CA PRO A 117 -12.63 1.94 -7.95
C PRO A 117 -11.87 0.63 -7.92
N LEU A 118 -12.05 -0.10 -6.83
CA LEU A 118 -11.42 -1.41 -6.69
C LEU A 118 -11.88 -2.32 -7.83
N GLY A 119 -10.91 -2.93 -8.47
CA GLY A 119 -11.18 -3.77 -9.64
C GLY A 119 -11.03 -3.06 -10.96
N ASP A 120 -10.93 -1.73 -10.95
CA ASP A 120 -10.81 -0.95 -12.18
C ASP A 120 -9.41 -0.43 -12.41
N GLU A 121 -8.44 -0.95 -11.70
CA GLU A 121 -7.07 -0.43 -11.77
C GLU A 121 -6.52 -0.44 -13.19
N GLN A 122 -6.85 -1.47 -13.94
CA GLN A 122 -6.30 -1.61 -15.30
C GLN A 122 -6.76 -0.50 -16.23
N LYS A 123 -7.80 0.25 -15.86
CA LYS A 123 -8.28 1.33 -16.69
C LYS A 123 -7.47 2.59 -16.55
N TYR A 124 -6.53 2.64 -15.59
CA TYR A 124 -5.83 3.87 -15.26
C TYR A 124 -4.34 3.78 -15.51
N GLY A 125 -3.66 2.83 -14.90
CA GLY A 125 -2.23 2.86 -14.79
C GLY A 125 -1.47 2.66 -16.07
N ASP A 126 -2.05 1.97 -17.02
CA ASP A 126 -1.35 1.65 -18.21
C ASP A 126 -1.64 2.52 -19.34
N CYS A 127 -2.17 3.63 -19.07
CA CYS A 127 -2.54 4.48 -20.14
C CYS A 127 -1.43 4.86 -20.98
N GLU A 128 -0.32 4.65 -20.55
CA GLU A 128 0.73 4.97 -21.31
C GLU A 128 1.61 3.99 -21.39
N GLY A 129 1.36 3.34 -21.40
CA GLY A 129 2.21 2.50 -21.49
C GLY A 129 2.25 1.56 -21.84
N ASP A 130 1.43 2.12 -21.57
CA ASP A 130 1.57 1.42 -21.82
C ASP A 130 1.85 1.00 -22.30
N LEU A 131 1.70 1.23 -22.63
CA LEU A 131 1.90 0.84 -23.19
C LEU A 131 2.40 0.30 -23.37
N ASP A 132 2.50 0.47 -23.26
CA ASP A 132 2.84 -0.16 -23.67
C ASP A 132 2.84 -0.83 -23.73
N SER A 133 2.57 -0.57 -23.69
CA SER A 133 2.49 -1.25 -24.07
C SER A 133 2.32 -1.69 -24.48
N ALA A 134 2.31 -1.39 -24.60
CA ALA A 134 2.25 -1.88 -25.26
C ALA A 134 2.52 -2.35 -25.57
N LEU A 135 2.54 -2.07 -25.65
CA LEU A 135 2.70 -2.67 -26.19
C LEU A 135 2.81 -3.41 -26.20
N SER A 136 2.80 -3.19 -26.09
CA SER A 136 2.77 -3.95 -26.40
C SER A 136 2.38 -4.50 -26.56
N ASP A 137 2.35 -4.18 -26.54
CA ASP A 137 2.01 -4.71 -27.05
C ASP A 137 1.98 -5.11 -27.39
N ILE A 138 2.08 -4.75 -27.46
CA ILE A 138 2.00 -5.14 -28.14
C ILE A 138 2.10 -5.77 -28.33
N LEU A 139 2.26 -5.48 -28.36
CA LEU A 139 2.24 -6.17 -28.79
C LEU A 139 2.03 -6.85 -28.83
N ALA A 140 2.11 -6.57 -28.74
CA ALA A 140 1.93 -7.24 -29.03
C ALA A 140 1.64 -7.67 -29.24
N GLU A 141 1.79 -7.33 -29.31
CA GLU A 141 1.58 -7.84 -29.85
C GLU A 141 1.64 -8.31 -30.06
N ALA A 142 1.73 -7.95 -30.31
CA ALA A 142 1.81 -8.44 -30.81
C ALA A 142 1.79 -9.07 -30.78
N GLU A 143 1.91 -8.75 -30.71
CA GLU A 143 1.80 -9.39 -30.99
C GLU A 143 1.58 -9.94 -30.85
N GLU A 144 1.61 -9.64 -30.90
CA GLU A 144 1.35 -10.18 -31.17
C GLU A 144 1.32 -10.71 -31.18
N ASN A 145 1.35 -10.36 -31.41
CA ASN A 145 1.26 -10.84 -31.70
C ASN A 145 1.33 -11.30 -31.64
N ALA A 146 1.52 -11.06 -31.81
CA ALA A 146 1.51 -11.45 -31.91
C ALA A 146 1.36 -11.80 -31.75
N GLY A 147 1.37 -11.54 -31.87
CA GLY A 147 1.24 -11.81 -31.83
C GLY A 147 0.87 -12.03 -31.70
#